data_d9dd36faf7894f7b51466e08f440ba03
#
_entry.id   d9dd36faf7894f7b51466e08f440ba03
#
_cell.length_a   1.000
_cell.length_b   1.000
_cell.length_c   1.000
_cell.angle_alpha   90.00
_cell.angle_beta   90.00
_cell.angle_gamma   90.00
#
_symmetry.space_group_name_H-M   'P 1'
#
loop_
_entity.id
_entity.type
_entity.pdbx_description
1 polymer ?
#
loop_
_entity_poly.entity_id
_entity_poly.type
_entity_poly.pdbx_seq_one_letter_code
_entity_poly.pdbx_strand_id
1 'polypeptide(L)'
;LDPKMSFKIMEAVRKGKVKKGGFQEGWVEAMQEHNVPQWYIDSLAKIGYLFPKAHAVAYVMMAFRIAWFKVHRPLAFYATFFTVRAKAFDAEYCCAGIDAVKQKIREIENNKDATAVEKNLMVTLEVCYEFYLRGFHFDTISIYDSDATAFRITENGLLPPFISVRGLGE
;
A
#
# COMPACT_ATOMS: atom_id res chain seq x y z
N LEU A 1 4.61 37.11 -11.31
CA LEU A 1 4.91 35.95 -12.17
C LEU A 1 3.70 35.55 -12.97
N ASP A 2 3.91 35.17 -14.22
CA ASP A 2 2.86 34.55 -15.03
C ASP A 2 2.30 33.29 -14.36
N PRO A 3 0.96 33.13 -14.24
CA PRO A 3 0.34 31.98 -13.59
C PRO A 3 0.79 30.61 -14.13
N LYS A 4 0.99 30.51 -15.46
CA LYS A 4 1.44 29.30 -16.12
C LYS A 4 2.88 28.94 -15.74
N MET A 5 3.75 29.95 -15.65
CA MET A 5 5.14 29.77 -15.17
C MET A 5 5.17 29.37 -13.70
N SER A 6 4.41 30.08 -12.84
CA SER A 6 4.29 29.76 -11.42
C SER A 6 3.86 28.31 -11.19
N PHE A 7 2.88 27.84 -11.95
CA PHE A 7 2.42 26.45 -11.88
C PHE A 7 3.52 25.45 -12.28
N LYS A 8 4.28 25.76 -13.36
CA LYS A 8 5.39 24.88 -13.80
C LYS A 8 6.50 24.80 -12.75
N ILE A 9 6.87 25.94 -12.16
CA ILE A 9 7.86 26.00 -11.07
C ILE A 9 7.37 25.16 -9.88
N MET A 10 6.15 25.39 -9.42
CA MET A 10 5.55 24.64 -8.32
C MET A 10 5.54 23.12 -8.58
N GLU A 11 5.13 22.69 -9.77
CA GLU A 11 5.12 21.26 -10.14
C GLU A 11 6.52 20.65 -10.20
N ALA A 12 7.51 21.38 -10.71
CA ALA A 12 8.89 20.89 -10.75
C ALA A 12 9.50 20.78 -9.35
N VAL A 13 9.25 21.76 -8.49
CA VAL A 13 9.66 21.74 -7.09
C VAL A 13 8.98 20.62 -6.33
N ARG A 14 7.65 20.51 -6.44
CA ARG A 14 6.86 19.48 -5.77
C ARG A 14 7.36 18.07 -6.08
N LYS A 15 7.74 17.81 -7.32
CA LYS A 15 8.25 16.51 -7.79
C LYS A 15 9.76 16.31 -7.57
N GLY A 16 10.44 17.28 -6.93
CA GLY A 16 11.88 17.22 -6.67
C GLY A 16 12.76 17.31 -7.92
N LYS A 17 12.21 17.77 -9.05
CA LYS A 17 12.98 17.92 -10.30
C LYS A 17 14.04 19.02 -10.16
N VAL A 18 13.70 20.11 -9.47
CA VAL A 18 14.61 21.21 -9.21
C VAL A 18 15.79 20.77 -8.35
N LYS A 19 15.56 19.95 -7.33
CA LYS A 19 16.63 19.39 -6.50
C LYS A 19 17.61 18.50 -7.29
N LYS A 20 17.11 17.80 -8.30
CA LYS A 20 17.92 16.86 -9.10
C LYS A 20 18.62 17.52 -10.28
N GLY A 21 17.98 18.48 -10.93
CA GLY A 21 18.45 19.06 -12.20
C GLY A 21 18.54 20.60 -12.23
N GLY A 22 18.28 21.28 -11.10
CA GLY A 22 18.25 22.75 -11.05
C GLY A 22 16.95 23.35 -11.59
N PHE A 23 16.86 24.67 -11.52
CA PHE A 23 15.79 25.43 -12.16
C PHE A 23 15.98 25.46 -13.67
N GLN A 24 14.90 25.54 -14.41
CA GLN A 24 14.98 25.79 -15.85
C GLN A 24 15.43 27.24 -16.10
N GLU A 25 16.02 27.47 -17.25
CA GLU A 25 16.50 28.79 -17.72
C GLU A 25 15.39 29.84 -17.60
N GLY A 26 15.73 31.01 -17.10
CA GLY A 26 14.82 32.12 -16.90
C GLY A 26 13.89 32.07 -15.69
N TRP A 27 13.85 30.95 -14.94
CA TRP A 27 12.92 30.81 -13.80
C TRP A 27 13.41 31.59 -12.56
N VAL A 28 14.70 31.55 -12.29
CA VAL A 28 15.28 32.26 -11.15
C VAL A 28 15.20 33.78 -11.37
N GLU A 29 15.57 34.22 -12.56
CA GLU A 29 15.51 35.62 -12.98
C GLU A 29 14.08 36.17 -12.87
N ALA A 30 13.09 35.42 -13.41
CA ALA A 30 11.69 35.82 -13.32
C ALA A 30 11.17 35.90 -11.87
N MET A 31 11.61 34.99 -10.98
CA MET A 31 11.27 35.08 -9.56
C MET A 31 11.88 36.30 -8.90
N GLN A 32 13.15 36.61 -9.20
CA GLN A 32 13.87 37.78 -8.66
C GLN A 32 13.26 39.10 -9.14
N GLU A 33 12.89 39.21 -10.43
CA GLU A 33 12.18 40.36 -11.00
C GLU A 33 10.84 40.65 -10.31
N HIS A 34 10.19 39.57 -9.80
CA HIS A 34 8.95 39.69 -9.02
C HIS A 34 9.16 39.73 -7.51
N ASN A 35 10.36 40.15 -7.07
CA ASN A 35 10.72 40.32 -5.66
C ASN A 35 10.54 39.06 -4.79
N VAL A 36 10.70 37.86 -5.36
CA VAL A 36 10.75 36.64 -4.56
C VAL A 36 12.08 36.59 -3.81
N PRO A 37 12.08 36.49 -2.47
CA PRO A 37 13.32 36.52 -1.70
C PRO A 37 14.27 35.39 -2.05
N GLN A 38 15.57 35.65 -2.10
CA GLN A 38 16.59 34.66 -2.46
C GLN A 38 16.55 33.42 -1.54
N TRP A 39 16.38 33.62 -0.23
CA TRP A 39 16.27 32.51 0.72
C TRP A 39 15.13 31.54 0.38
N TYR A 40 14.01 32.07 -0.19
CA TYR A 40 12.88 31.23 -0.62
C TYR A 40 13.25 30.43 -1.86
N ILE A 41 13.87 31.05 -2.87
CA ILE A 41 14.38 30.40 -4.07
C ILE A 41 15.34 29.26 -3.70
N ASP A 42 16.29 29.54 -2.80
CA ASP A 42 17.26 28.55 -2.30
C ASP A 42 16.56 27.39 -1.54
N SER A 43 15.48 27.68 -0.83
CA SER A 43 14.70 26.65 -0.14
C SER A 43 13.99 25.71 -1.11
N LEU A 44 13.47 26.21 -2.23
CA LEU A 44 12.82 25.41 -3.26
C LEU A 44 13.78 24.36 -3.87
N ALA A 45 15.05 24.72 -4.03
CA ALA A 45 16.08 23.81 -4.55
C ALA A 45 16.38 22.62 -3.61
N LYS A 46 16.04 22.72 -2.34
CA LYS A 46 16.27 21.66 -1.35
C LYS A 46 15.13 20.64 -1.27
N ILE A 47 13.96 20.93 -1.84
CA ILE A 47 12.76 20.12 -1.75
C ILE A 47 12.90 18.87 -2.62
N GLY A 48 12.92 17.69 -1.98
CA GLY A 48 12.92 16.41 -2.67
C GLY A 48 11.52 15.97 -3.13
N TYR A 49 10.53 16.22 -2.29
CA TYR A 49 9.12 15.97 -2.58
C TYR A 49 8.23 16.79 -1.64
N LEU A 50 7.21 17.42 -2.19
CA LEU A 50 6.30 18.27 -1.42
C LEU A 50 4.88 17.74 -1.51
N PHE A 51 4.28 17.48 -0.35
CA PHE A 51 2.88 17.10 -0.21
C PHE A 51 2.08 18.14 0.57
N PRO A 52 0.81 18.38 0.21
CA PRO A 52 -0.07 19.20 1.02
C PRO A 52 -0.24 18.61 2.43
N LYS A 53 -0.12 19.46 3.46
CA LYS A 53 -0.31 19.03 4.87
C LYS A 53 -1.68 18.39 5.09
N ALA A 54 -2.73 18.96 4.50
CA ALA A 54 -4.09 18.40 4.61
C ALA A 54 -4.20 16.99 4.04
N HIS A 55 -3.52 16.69 2.93
CA HIS A 55 -3.45 15.34 2.36
C HIS A 55 -2.78 14.35 3.32
N ALA A 56 -1.62 14.73 3.88
CA ALA A 56 -0.93 13.91 4.86
C ALA A 56 -1.79 13.64 6.10
N VAL A 57 -2.49 14.66 6.63
CA VAL A 57 -3.40 14.51 7.76
C VAL A 57 -4.55 13.57 7.44
N ALA A 58 -5.17 13.68 6.26
CA ALA A 58 -6.26 12.80 5.84
C ALA A 58 -5.83 11.33 5.81
N TYR A 59 -4.66 11.03 5.23
CA TYR A 59 -4.13 9.67 5.20
C TYR A 59 -3.78 9.14 6.60
N VAL A 60 -3.15 9.95 7.45
CA VAL A 60 -2.82 9.55 8.82
C VAL A 60 -4.09 9.29 9.63
N MET A 61 -5.12 10.11 9.51
CA MET A 61 -6.42 9.87 10.17
C MET A 61 -7.04 8.55 9.73
N MET A 62 -7.00 8.23 8.44
CA MET A 62 -7.50 6.95 7.93
C MET A 62 -6.67 5.79 8.47
N ALA A 63 -5.35 5.91 8.50
CA ALA A 63 -4.46 4.89 9.05
C ALA A 63 -4.75 4.60 10.53
N PHE A 64 -4.98 5.63 11.35
CA PHE A 64 -5.36 5.46 12.75
C PHE A 64 -6.73 4.76 12.91
N ARG A 65 -7.71 5.10 12.08
CA ARG A 65 -9.03 4.44 12.10
C ARG A 65 -8.90 2.94 11.76
N ILE A 66 -8.13 2.61 10.74
CA ILE A 66 -7.87 1.22 10.35
C ILE A 66 -7.09 0.48 11.44
N ALA A 67 -6.08 1.12 12.05
CA ALA A 67 -5.33 0.56 13.16
C ALA A 67 -6.22 0.27 14.38
N TRP A 68 -7.19 1.13 14.66
CA TRP A 68 -8.18 0.88 15.72
C TRP A 68 -8.93 -0.44 15.49
N PHE A 69 -9.42 -0.68 14.27
CA PHE A 69 -10.07 -1.95 13.93
C PHE A 69 -9.12 -3.14 14.08
N LYS A 70 -7.87 -2.99 13.65
CA LYS A 70 -6.85 -4.04 13.77
C LYS A 70 -6.61 -4.46 15.24
N VAL A 71 -6.71 -3.51 16.18
CA VAL A 71 -6.53 -3.76 17.62
C VAL A 71 -7.81 -4.29 18.25
N HIS A 72 -8.95 -3.62 18.04
CA HIS A 72 -10.18 -3.87 18.78
C HIS A 72 -11.17 -4.82 18.09
N ARG A 73 -11.03 -5.01 16.77
CA ARG A 73 -11.88 -5.88 15.94
C ARG A 73 -11.02 -6.61 14.90
N PRO A 74 -10.02 -7.41 15.34
CA PRO A 74 -9.00 -7.96 14.44
C PRO A 74 -9.59 -8.81 13.31
N LEU A 75 -10.54 -9.68 13.57
CA LEU A 75 -11.16 -10.51 12.54
C LEU A 75 -11.86 -9.67 11.47
N ALA A 76 -12.53 -8.58 11.85
CA ALA A 76 -13.14 -7.66 10.87
C ALA A 76 -12.07 -6.94 10.01
N PHE A 77 -10.95 -6.54 10.62
CA PHE A 77 -9.81 -5.98 9.89
C PHE A 77 -9.25 -6.96 8.87
N TYR A 78 -8.93 -8.20 9.30
CA TYR A 78 -8.36 -9.21 8.42
C TYR A 78 -9.33 -9.68 7.34
N ALA A 79 -10.61 -9.88 7.66
CA ALA A 79 -11.64 -10.24 6.68
C ALA A 79 -11.73 -9.18 5.57
N THR A 80 -11.74 -7.91 5.94
CA THR A 80 -11.77 -6.80 4.98
C THR A 80 -10.49 -6.74 4.15
N PHE A 81 -9.31 -6.85 4.80
CA PHE A 81 -8.01 -6.82 4.12
C PHE A 81 -7.90 -7.93 3.07
N PHE A 82 -8.20 -9.17 3.46
CA PHE A 82 -8.11 -10.32 2.55
C PHE A 82 -9.21 -10.29 1.48
N THR A 83 -10.40 -9.79 1.76
CA THR A 83 -11.46 -9.61 0.75
C THR A 83 -11.02 -8.64 -0.34
N VAL A 84 -10.48 -7.47 0.03
CA VAL A 84 -9.98 -6.49 -0.95
C VAL A 84 -8.83 -7.04 -1.78
N ARG A 85 -8.05 -7.98 -1.22
CA ARG A 85 -6.91 -8.63 -1.86
C ARG A 85 -7.17 -10.06 -2.29
N ALA A 86 -8.42 -10.50 -2.39
CA ALA A 86 -8.77 -11.89 -2.65
C ALA A 86 -8.13 -12.46 -3.94
N LYS A 87 -7.97 -11.62 -4.98
CA LYS A 87 -7.26 -12.01 -6.23
C LYS A 87 -5.73 -12.21 -6.04
N ALA A 88 -5.15 -11.63 -5.00
CA ALA A 88 -3.74 -11.79 -4.62
C ALA A 88 -3.57 -12.75 -3.43
N PHE A 89 -4.66 -13.39 -2.99
CA PHE A 89 -4.66 -14.41 -1.95
C PHE A 89 -4.65 -15.78 -2.63
N ASP A 90 -3.64 -16.56 -2.34
CA ASP A 90 -3.54 -17.94 -2.83
C ASP A 90 -3.83 -18.90 -1.66
N ALA A 91 -5.01 -19.53 -1.69
CA ALA A 91 -5.46 -20.41 -0.61
C ALA A 91 -4.52 -21.61 -0.41
N GLU A 92 -3.84 -22.08 -1.46
CA GLU A 92 -2.90 -23.19 -1.37
C GLU A 92 -1.75 -22.92 -0.39
N TYR A 93 -1.22 -21.68 -0.42
CA TYR A 93 -0.13 -21.28 0.48
C TYR A 93 -0.65 -20.61 1.75
N CYS A 94 -1.62 -19.72 1.62
CA CYS A 94 -2.10 -18.90 2.73
C CYS A 94 -2.85 -19.74 3.79
N CYS A 95 -3.58 -20.77 3.40
CA CYS A 95 -4.35 -21.63 4.31
C CYS A 95 -3.61 -22.87 4.78
N ALA A 96 -2.41 -23.15 4.28
CA ALA A 96 -1.62 -24.33 4.64
C ALA A 96 -0.92 -24.25 6.00
N GLY A 97 -1.13 -23.17 6.75
CA GLY A 97 -0.56 -22.96 8.07
C GLY A 97 0.69 -22.07 8.07
N ILE A 98 1.11 -21.70 9.28
CA ILE A 98 2.16 -20.69 9.50
C ILE A 98 3.52 -21.07 8.88
N ASP A 99 3.89 -22.35 8.92
CA ASP A 99 5.18 -22.81 8.40
C ASP A 99 5.22 -22.74 6.86
N ALA A 100 4.12 -23.12 6.20
CA ALA A 100 4.01 -23.02 4.74
C ALA A 100 4.07 -21.55 4.28
N VAL A 101 3.37 -20.64 4.97
CA VAL A 101 3.43 -19.20 4.72
C VAL A 101 4.85 -18.69 4.86
N LYS A 102 5.54 -19.03 5.95
CA LYS A 102 6.92 -18.63 6.23
C LYS A 102 7.91 -19.13 5.18
N GLN A 103 7.74 -20.38 4.74
CA GLN A 103 8.55 -20.96 3.69
C GLN A 103 8.35 -20.20 2.36
N LYS A 104 7.09 -19.94 1.99
CA LYS A 104 6.78 -19.22 0.74
C LYS A 104 7.30 -17.79 0.72
N ILE A 105 7.25 -17.09 1.85
CA ILE A 105 7.86 -15.77 2.03
C ILE A 105 9.36 -15.84 1.69
N ARG A 106 10.10 -16.78 2.31
CA ARG A 106 11.54 -16.95 2.06
C ARG A 106 11.88 -17.30 0.61
N GLU A 107 11.05 -18.13 -0.03
CA GLU A 107 11.22 -18.48 -1.44
C GLU A 107 11.14 -17.23 -2.33
N ILE A 108 10.12 -16.37 -2.11
CA ILE A 108 9.94 -15.15 -2.90
C ILE A 108 11.04 -14.13 -2.59
N GLU A 109 11.43 -13.96 -1.32
CA GLU A 109 12.53 -13.04 -0.92
C GLU A 109 13.87 -13.39 -1.59
N ASN A 110 14.16 -14.70 -1.70
CA ASN A 110 15.40 -15.17 -2.32
C ASN A 110 15.36 -15.19 -3.85
N ASN A 111 14.18 -15.01 -4.45
CA ASN A 111 14.01 -14.98 -5.90
C ASN A 111 14.27 -13.56 -6.44
N LYS A 112 15.47 -13.34 -7.05
CA LYS A 112 15.82 -12.04 -7.66
C LYS A 112 14.92 -11.66 -8.85
N ASP A 113 14.34 -12.65 -9.50
CA ASP A 113 13.48 -12.49 -10.68
C ASP A 113 11.99 -12.61 -10.33
N ALA A 114 11.62 -12.35 -9.06
CA ALA A 114 10.25 -12.42 -8.59
C ALA A 114 9.31 -11.54 -9.43
N THR A 115 8.27 -12.15 -9.95
CA THR A 115 7.25 -11.52 -10.80
C THR A 115 6.40 -10.50 -10.01
N ALA A 116 5.65 -9.66 -10.73
CA ALA A 116 4.71 -8.73 -10.09
C ALA A 116 3.61 -9.47 -9.30
N VAL A 117 3.21 -10.65 -9.76
CA VAL A 117 2.23 -11.51 -9.07
C VAL A 117 2.80 -12.01 -7.74
N GLU A 118 4.03 -12.53 -7.73
CA GLU A 118 4.71 -12.99 -6.51
C GLU A 118 4.93 -11.84 -5.52
N LYS A 119 5.29 -10.64 -5.99
CA LYS A 119 5.42 -9.45 -5.14
C LYS A 119 4.09 -9.01 -4.51
N ASN A 120 2.98 -9.15 -5.23
CA ASN A 120 1.65 -8.89 -4.67
C ASN A 120 1.25 -9.97 -3.66
N LEU A 121 1.54 -11.24 -3.95
CA LEU A 121 1.32 -12.36 -3.04
C LEU A 121 2.14 -12.18 -1.75
N MET A 122 3.38 -11.70 -1.86
CA MET A 122 4.27 -11.45 -0.72
C MET A 122 3.60 -10.59 0.36
N VAL A 123 3.01 -9.44 -0.04
CA VAL A 123 2.29 -8.55 0.89
C VAL A 123 1.14 -9.27 1.60
N THR A 124 0.45 -10.17 0.88
CA THR A 124 -0.64 -10.97 1.46
C THR A 124 -0.12 -12.01 2.43
N LEU A 125 0.98 -12.69 2.09
CA LEU A 125 1.62 -13.70 2.93
C LEU A 125 2.16 -13.10 4.25
N GLU A 126 2.74 -11.90 4.22
CA GLU A 126 3.20 -11.19 5.43
C GLU A 126 2.03 -10.95 6.40
N VAL A 127 0.86 -10.56 5.90
CA VAL A 127 -0.34 -10.37 6.72
C VAL A 127 -0.93 -11.71 7.17
N CYS A 128 -0.87 -12.77 6.35
CA CYS A 128 -1.23 -14.13 6.78
C CYS A 128 -0.31 -14.61 7.91
N TYR A 129 0.99 -14.36 7.82
CA TYR A 129 1.94 -14.70 8.87
C TYR A 129 1.60 -14.01 10.19
N GLU A 130 1.33 -12.69 10.15
CA GLU A 130 0.86 -11.94 11.32
C GLU A 130 -0.46 -12.51 11.89
N PHE A 131 -1.41 -12.85 11.01
CA PHE A 131 -2.71 -13.42 11.36
C PHE A 131 -2.55 -14.71 12.18
N TYR A 132 -1.70 -15.63 11.71
CA TYR A 132 -1.38 -16.86 12.43
C TYR A 132 -0.64 -16.59 13.76
N LEU A 133 0.32 -15.65 13.80
CA LEU A 133 1.03 -15.30 15.02
C LEU A 133 0.11 -14.74 16.10
N ARG A 134 -1.01 -14.13 15.72
CA ARG A 134 -2.04 -13.65 16.63
C ARG A 134 -3.02 -14.74 17.09
N GLY A 135 -2.80 -15.98 16.70
CA GLY A 135 -3.60 -17.14 17.10
C GLY A 135 -4.88 -17.34 16.28
N PHE A 136 -5.06 -16.63 15.17
CA PHE A 136 -6.17 -16.84 14.24
C PHE A 136 -5.83 -17.91 13.20
N HIS A 137 -6.85 -18.44 12.53
CA HIS A 137 -6.69 -19.47 11.50
C HIS A 137 -7.63 -19.23 10.32
N PHE A 138 -7.34 -19.87 9.19
CA PHE A 138 -8.28 -19.99 8.08
C PHE A 138 -9.00 -21.32 8.18
N ASP A 139 -10.32 -21.27 8.00
CA ASP A 139 -11.15 -22.47 7.92
C ASP A 139 -11.05 -23.10 6.52
N THR A 140 -11.41 -24.38 6.43
CA THR A 140 -11.46 -25.07 5.14
C THR A 140 -12.59 -24.51 4.27
N ILE A 141 -12.29 -24.21 3.02
CA ILE A 141 -13.28 -23.76 2.04
C ILE A 141 -14.41 -24.77 1.94
N SER A 142 -15.64 -24.30 2.08
CA SER A 142 -16.87 -25.09 2.06
C SER A 142 -17.74 -24.67 0.88
N ILE A 143 -18.19 -25.65 0.10
CA ILE A 143 -19.13 -25.39 -1.01
C ILE A 143 -20.50 -24.86 -0.55
N TYR A 144 -20.81 -25.02 0.73
CA TYR A 144 -22.10 -24.59 1.31
C TYR A 144 -21.99 -23.24 2.00
N ASP A 145 -20.82 -22.92 2.60
CA ASP A 145 -20.68 -21.81 3.53
C ASP A 145 -19.76 -20.70 3.02
N SER A 146 -18.82 -21.03 2.10
CA SER A 146 -17.92 -20.03 1.52
C SER A 146 -18.68 -19.09 0.58
N ASP A 147 -18.34 -17.80 0.67
CA ASP A 147 -18.82 -16.79 -0.28
C ASP A 147 -18.04 -16.86 -1.60
N ALA A 148 -18.58 -16.27 -2.66
CA ALA A 148 -17.88 -16.22 -3.94
C ALA A 148 -16.60 -15.39 -3.88
N THR A 149 -16.64 -14.23 -3.21
CA THR A 149 -15.59 -13.19 -3.28
C THR A 149 -15.12 -12.67 -1.92
N ALA A 150 -15.94 -12.78 -0.85
CA ALA A 150 -15.67 -12.18 0.44
C ALA A 150 -15.28 -13.19 1.51
N PHE A 151 -14.29 -12.86 2.33
CA PHE A 151 -13.96 -13.63 3.53
C PHE A 151 -15.05 -13.49 4.57
N ARG A 152 -15.52 -14.61 5.14
CA ARG A 152 -16.51 -14.63 6.21
C ARG A 152 -15.81 -14.84 7.55
N ILE A 153 -16.29 -14.12 8.58
CA ILE A 153 -15.79 -14.26 9.94
C ILE A 153 -16.45 -15.48 10.58
N THR A 154 -15.65 -16.33 11.18
CA THR A 154 -16.06 -17.46 11.99
C THR A 154 -15.75 -17.20 13.47
N GLU A 155 -15.90 -18.18 14.34
CA GLU A 155 -15.73 -17.98 15.79
C GLU A 155 -14.31 -17.46 16.15
N ASN A 156 -13.26 -18.09 15.58
CA ASN A 156 -11.87 -17.73 15.86
C ASN A 156 -11.00 -17.60 14.60
N GLY A 157 -11.63 -17.47 13.43
CA GLY A 157 -10.92 -17.48 12.15
C GLY A 157 -11.68 -16.82 11.02
N LEU A 158 -11.24 -17.15 9.81
CA LEU A 158 -11.82 -16.64 8.57
C LEU A 158 -12.06 -17.81 7.61
N LEU A 159 -13.26 -17.85 7.04
CA LEU A 159 -13.59 -18.76 5.95
C LEU A 159 -13.26 -18.08 4.60
N PRO A 160 -12.32 -18.64 3.82
CA PRO A 160 -11.92 -18.07 2.54
C PRO A 160 -13.00 -18.19 1.47
N PRO A 161 -13.09 -17.26 0.52
CA PRO A 161 -14.01 -17.29 -0.60
C PRO A 161 -13.50 -18.20 -1.73
N PHE A 162 -14.38 -18.55 -2.66
CA PHE A 162 -14.01 -19.38 -3.82
C PHE A 162 -12.99 -18.72 -4.72
N ILE A 163 -13.03 -17.39 -4.90
CA ILE A 163 -12.06 -16.63 -5.72
C ILE A 163 -10.61 -16.77 -5.22
N SER A 164 -10.41 -17.19 -3.96
CA SER A 164 -9.08 -17.42 -3.39
C SER A 164 -8.43 -18.75 -3.83
N VAL A 165 -9.21 -19.61 -4.48
CA VAL A 165 -8.73 -20.90 -5.02
C VAL A 165 -8.18 -20.69 -6.41
N ARG A 166 -6.91 -21.01 -6.61
CA ARG A 166 -6.25 -20.89 -7.90
C ARG A 166 -6.90 -21.78 -8.96
N GLY A 167 -7.23 -21.20 -10.11
CA GLY A 167 -7.82 -21.94 -11.23
C GLY A 167 -9.35 -22.07 -11.19
N LEU A 168 -10.03 -21.64 -10.13
CA LEU A 168 -11.46 -21.36 -10.20
C LEU A 168 -11.62 -20.03 -10.92
N GLY A 169 -12.10 -20.07 -12.16
CA GLY A 169 -12.30 -18.90 -13.01
C GLY A 169 -13.22 -17.82 -12.41
N GLU A 170 -13.15 -16.64 -13.01
CA GLU A 170 -14.05 -15.51 -12.69
C GLU A 170 -15.47 -15.81 -13.16
#